data_e7f13245c6e1fade74908610ad970b23
#
_entry.id   e7f13245c6e1fade74908610ad970b23
#
_cell.length_a   1.000
_cell.length_b   1.000
_cell.length_c   1.000
_cell.angle_alpha   90.00
_cell.angle_beta   90.00
_cell.angle_gamma   90.00
#
_symmetry.space_group_name_H-M   'P 1'
#
loop_
_entity.id
_entity.type
_entity.pdbx_description
1 polymer ?
#
loop_
_entity_poly.entity_id
_entity_poly.type
_entity_poly.pdbx_seq_one_letter_code
_entity_poly.pdbx_strand_id
1 'polypeptide(L)'
;MKVSKPVKILSSLLFVGCLTSCFFFNPEYIYNWGNSTSHTSTNGSTSAVADYKTPTYNSAFTTENMNKDNLGLGYGYHYLPSTGNSKLLVIPIQTTDCKFDSDDSERLEAAFFGEASETGWESVASFYEESSYGQLHISGEVTSPVTLNMTTSQLAAKAKKATDSNTNYTDTILESALEVLTEKTDLDLSQYDTNNDKIIDAVWMIYAPAYDTNSDLYWAYTTWATKAGQVGGYTPCCYAWASIDFLDAGGYVLPDAHTYIHETGHMMGLDDYYSYDYSASDGCYDTPIGGVDMMDFNIGDHDSFSKYLLGWKTPTVLTKEYLEANNNTLTLSSMVANGTSFLIPTYKDGEKNYNDTPFDEYLLMEYYTPTGLNYQDSKGSGYAGRLATYTQPGIALYHVNATIGKISATGSGLSWDGYAYDKLPSYYSTTSWGRTFIYTYLYNNTASYCYDASLGDKDLKYYRGRLISLLPATGQRINGVQTGYANYRSLYRSGSSFNSNVYPTFAFDDGTKPAFGFTVSKTSNSDCTIKFTDF
;
A
#
# COMPACT_ATOMS: atom_id res chain seq x y z
N MET A 1 14.02 -0.96 46.83
CA MET A 1 15.01 -1.71 46.01
C MET A 1 14.19 -2.35 44.88
N LYS A 2 14.01 -1.65 43.77
CA LYS A 2 13.29 -2.19 42.60
C LYS A 2 14.30 -3.03 41.79
N VAL A 3 13.97 -4.28 41.63
CA VAL A 3 14.75 -5.22 40.80
C VAL A 3 14.43 -4.88 39.35
N SER A 4 15.41 -4.34 38.63
CA SER A 4 15.34 -4.13 37.19
C SER A 4 15.24 -5.50 36.48
N LYS A 5 14.20 -5.66 35.67
CA LYS A 5 14.09 -6.79 34.72
C LYS A 5 15.31 -6.75 33.78
N PRO A 6 15.88 -7.89 33.39
CA PRO A 6 16.97 -7.90 32.42
C PRO A 6 16.43 -7.49 31.04
N VAL A 7 17.01 -6.44 30.50
CA VAL A 7 16.90 -6.10 29.08
C VAL A 7 17.39 -7.31 28.30
N LYS A 8 16.50 -7.99 27.59
CA LYS A 8 16.90 -8.98 26.59
C LYS A 8 17.59 -8.22 25.46
N ILE A 9 18.93 -8.16 25.53
CA ILE A 9 19.74 -7.80 24.37
C ILE A 9 19.53 -8.95 23.38
N LEU A 10 18.63 -8.76 22.43
CA LEU A 10 18.55 -9.60 21.25
C LEU A 10 19.81 -9.29 20.43
N SER A 11 20.73 -10.25 20.40
CA SER A 11 21.92 -10.22 19.57
C SER A 11 21.50 -9.97 18.12
N SER A 12 22.13 -8.95 17.52
CA SER A 12 22.11 -8.63 16.11
C SER A 12 22.48 -9.85 15.26
N LEU A 13 21.49 -10.64 14.91
CA LEU A 13 21.54 -11.56 13.79
C LEU A 13 20.70 -10.92 12.69
N LEU A 14 21.35 -10.73 11.54
CA LEU A 14 20.80 -10.23 10.29
C LEU A 14 19.29 -10.55 10.17
N PHE A 15 18.43 -9.54 10.30
CA PHE A 15 17.06 -9.59 9.85
C PHE A 15 17.04 -9.42 8.31
N VAL A 16 17.57 -10.43 7.62
CA VAL A 16 17.18 -10.78 6.27
C VAL A 16 16.19 -11.93 6.46
N GLY A 17 14.97 -11.59 6.67
CA GLY A 17 13.99 -12.63 6.86
C GLY A 17 12.64 -12.06 7.23
N CYS A 18 11.73 -12.23 6.31
CA CYS A 18 10.30 -12.29 6.57
C CYS A 18 9.52 -10.97 6.68
N LEU A 19 9.39 -10.33 5.55
CA LEU A 19 8.10 -9.75 5.18
C LEU A 19 7.37 -10.77 4.28
N THR A 20 6.97 -11.90 4.85
CA THR A 20 6.09 -12.88 4.21
C THR A 20 4.73 -12.81 4.88
N SER A 21 4.08 -11.66 4.85
CA SER A 21 2.82 -11.48 5.55
C SER A 21 1.58 -11.74 4.70
N CYS A 22 1.69 -12.24 3.48
CA CYS A 22 0.52 -12.46 2.61
C CYS A 22 0.33 -13.91 2.14
N PHE A 23 0.66 -14.93 2.93
CA PHE A 23 0.61 -16.34 2.48
C PHE A 23 -0.63 -17.13 2.89
N PHE A 24 -1.72 -16.56 3.39
CA PHE A 24 -2.90 -17.33 3.77
C PHE A 24 -4.12 -17.22 2.85
N PHE A 25 -4.10 -16.35 1.88
CA PHE A 25 -4.93 -16.49 0.69
C PHE A 25 -4.00 -16.87 -0.45
N ASN A 26 -4.19 -18.04 -1.05
CA ASN A 26 -3.41 -18.44 -2.19
C ASN A 26 -3.58 -17.36 -3.29
N PRO A 27 -2.70 -16.36 -3.38
CA PRO A 27 -2.76 -15.32 -4.42
C PRO A 27 -2.58 -15.94 -5.80
N GLU A 28 -2.07 -17.18 -5.87
CA GLU A 28 -1.96 -17.94 -7.09
C GLU A 28 -3.27 -18.02 -7.87
N TYR A 29 -4.43 -17.91 -7.18
CA TYR A 29 -5.70 -17.92 -7.89
C TYR A 29 -6.09 -16.59 -8.55
N ILE A 30 -5.55 -15.46 -8.12
CA ILE A 30 -5.88 -14.15 -8.73
C ILE A 30 -4.67 -13.55 -9.45
N TYR A 31 -3.49 -13.62 -8.88
CA TYR A 31 -2.29 -13.01 -9.44
C TYR A 31 -1.63 -13.81 -10.56
N ASN A 32 -1.87 -15.12 -10.67
CA ASN A 32 -1.42 -15.92 -11.82
C ASN A 32 -2.27 -15.72 -13.07
N TRP A 33 -3.34 -14.96 -13.02
CA TRP A 33 -4.23 -14.80 -14.17
C TRP A 33 -3.74 -13.80 -15.21
N GLY A 34 -2.99 -12.79 -14.84
CA GLY A 34 -2.25 -11.94 -15.78
C GLY A 34 -1.04 -12.64 -16.40
N ASN A 35 -0.59 -13.75 -15.82
CA ASN A 35 0.66 -14.44 -16.17
C ASN A 35 0.57 -15.95 -16.32
N SER A 36 -0.61 -16.55 -16.45
CA SER A 36 -0.67 -17.98 -16.74
C SER A 36 -0.30 -18.29 -18.20
N THR A 37 0.95 -18.04 -18.54
CA THR A 37 1.65 -18.90 -19.48
C THR A 37 2.59 -19.74 -18.65
N SER A 38 2.16 -20.95 -18.29
CA SER A 38 3.04 -22.01 -17.82
C SER A 38 4.22 -22.10 -18.78
N HIS A 39 5.39 -21.64 -18.35
CA HIS A 39 6.63 -21.92 -19.06
C HIS A 39 7.02 -23.38 -18.84
N THR A 40 6.38 -24.26 -19.59
CA THR A 40 7.07 -25.46 -20.01
C THR A 40 8.04 -25.04 -21.10
N SER A 41 9.32 -25.19 -20.83
CA SER A 41 10.40 -25.00 -21.79
C SER A 41 10.17 -25.92 -23.01
N THR A 42 9.61 -25.38 -24.07
CA THR A 42 9.72 -25.95 -25.40
C THR A 42 10.12 -24.84 -26.36
N ASN A 43 11.17 -25.10 -27.09
CA ASN A 43 11.82 -24.27 -28.08
C ASN A 43 10.88 -23.43 -28.95
N GLY A 44 11.13 -22.14 -29.05
CA GLY A 44 10.88 -21.34 -30.24
C GLY A 44 9.44 -20.96 -30.47
N SER A 45 8.92 -20.02 -29.70
CA SER A 45 7.83 -19.15 -30.16
C SER A 45 7.99 -17.82 -29.41
N THR A 46 8.20 -16.75 -30.14
CA THR A 46 7.99 -15.38 -29.65
C THR A 46 6.54 -15.31 -29.21
N SER A 47 6.30 -15.47 -27.90
CA SER A 47 5.00 -15.15 -27.34
C SER A 47 4.82 -13.64 -27.51
N ALA A 48 3.95 -13.27 -28.46
CA ALA A 48 3.48 -11.92 -28.58
C ALA A 48 3.03 -11.47 -27.17
N VAL A 49 3.60 -10.36 -26.70
CA VAL A 49 3.00 -9.57 -25.64
C VAL A 49 1.55 -9.41 -26.07
N ALA A 50 0.60 -9.85 -25.24
CA ALA A 50 -0.82 -9.70 -25.56
C ALA A 50 -1.00 -8.25 -26.04
N ASP A 51 -1.60 -8.08 -27.21
CA ASP A 51 -1.74 -6.75 -27.83
C ASP A 51 -2.32 -5.80 -26.79
N TYR A 52 -1.45 -4.99 -26.18
CA TYR A 52 -1.86 -3.93 -25.27
C TYR A 52 -2.70 -2.97 -26.10
N LYS A 53 -3.99 -2.94 -25.83
CA LYS A 53 -4.88 -1.97 -26.43
C LYS A 53 -4.99 -0.81 -25.47
N THR A 54 -4.53 0.35 -25.89
CA THR A 54 -4.78 1.58 -25.17
C THR A 54 -6.26 1.68 -24.84
N PRO A 55 -6.65 1.83 -23.57
CA PRO A 55 -8.04 1.94 -23.19
C PRO A 55 -8.71 3.09 -23.94
N THR A 56 -9.92 2.88 -24.42
CA THR A 56 -10.76 3.95 -24.94
C THR A 56 -11.71 4.36 -23.83
N TYR A 57 -11.47 5.51 -23.26
CA TYR A 57 -12.28 6.01 -22.15
C TYR A 57 -13.66 6.48 -22.63
N ASN A 58 -14.67 6.03 -21.91
CA ASN A 58 -16.02 6.49 -22.09
C ASN A 58 -16.22 7.77 -21.27
N SER A 59 -16.91 8.77 -21.80
CA SER A 59 -17.26 10.01 -21.10
C SER A 59 -18.12 9.81 -19.82
N ALA A 60 -18.60 8.57 -19.59
CA ALA A 60 -19.26 8.19 -18.35
C ALA A 60 -18.27 7.90 -17.19
N PHE A 61 -16.96 7.75 -17.48
CA PHE A 61 -15.92 7.62 -16.45
C PHE A 61 -15.58 9.02 -15.95
N THR A 62 -16.00 9.31 -14.75
CA THR A 62 -15.69 10.56 -14.02
C THR A 62 -14.94 10.19 -12.74
N THR A 63 -14.20 11.14 -12.17
CA THR A 63 -13.57 10.96 -10.85
C THR A 63 -14.56 10.56 -9.76
N GLU A 64 -15.81 10.97 -9.88
CA GLU A 64 -16.88 10.59 -8.96
C GLU A 64 -17.25 9.10 -9.08
N ASN A 65 -17.21 8.55 -10.29
CA ASN A 65 -17.59 7.16 -10.56
C ASN A 65 -16.40 6.20 -10.48
N MET A 66 -15.19 6.66 -10.80
CA MET A 66 -13.96 5.90 -10.77
C MET A 66 -13.14 6.28 -9.53
N ASN A 67 -13.61 5.91 -8.37
CA ASN A 67 -12.84 5.95 -7.13
C ASN A 67 -12.67 4.53 -6.58
N LYS A 68 -11.74 4.35 -5.64
CA LYS A 68 -11.41 3.04 -5.07
C LYS A 68 -12.62 2.34 -4.44
N ASP A 69 -13.51 3.09 -3.79
CA ASP A 69 -14.66 2.55 -3.09
C ASP A 69 -15.72 2.03 -4.07
N ASN A 70 -16.02 2.82 -5.10
CA ASN A 70 -16.97 2.42 -6.15
C ASN A 70 -16.44 1.26 -7.00
N LEU A 71 -15.14 1.21 -7.27
CA LEU A 71 -14.52 0.09 -7.99
C LEU A 71 -14.44 -1.15 -7.12
N GLY A 72 -14.28 -1.00 -5.80
CA GLY A 72 -14.07 -2.08 -4.86
C GLY A 72 -12.93 -2.97 -5.32
N LEU A 73 -11.76 -2.39 -5.43
CA LEU A 73 -10.58 -3.03 -5.96
C LEU A 73 -10.21 -4.28 -5.16
N GLY A 74 -9.84 -5.33 -5.87
CA GLY A 74 -9.48 -6.60 -5.25
C GLY A 74 -10.63 -7.20 -4.44
N TYR A 75 -10.37 -7.57 -3.20
CA TYR A 75 -11.36 -8.08 -2.25
C TYR A 75 -12.00 -6.99 -1.38
N GLY A 76 -11.48 -5.77 -1.44
CA GLY A 76 -11.90 -4.64 -0.62
C GLY A 76 -13.21 -4.04 -1.06
N TYR A 77 -14.30 -4.65 -0.66
CA TYR A 77 -15.64 -4.14 -0.99
C TYR A 77 -16.05 -2.97 -0.14
N HIS A 78 -15.54 -2.95 1.08
CA HIS A 78 -15.76 -1.92 2.06
C HIS A 78 -14.41 -1.57 2.63
N TYR A 79 -14.07 -0.31 2.59
CA TYR A 79 -12.83 0.23 3.09
C TYR A 79 -13.12 1.14 4.28
N LEU A 80 -12.12 1.30 5.12
CA LEU A 80 -12.11 2.44 6.04
C LEU A 80 -12.17 3.73 5.20
N PRO A 81 -13.12 4.63 5.45
CA PRO A 81 -13.18 5.88 4.71
C PRO A 81 -11.87 6.65 4.82
N SER A 82 -11.34 7.10 3.69
CA SER A 82 -10.05 7.82 3.61
C SER A 82 -10.18 9.33 3.81
N THR A 83 -11.39 9.85 4.02
CA THR A 83 -11.64 11.28 4.26
C THR A 83 -12.75 11.47 5.29
N GLY A 84 -12.78 12.63 5.94
CA GLY A 84 -13.76 12.95 6.98
C GLY A 84 -13.43 12.31 8.33
N ASN A 85 -14.46 11.97 9.10
CA ASN A 85 -14.29 11.34 10.41
C ASN A 85 -14.52 9.84 10.29
N SER A 86 -13.48 9.06 10.55
CA SER A 86 -13.52 7.60 10.55
C SER A 86 -13.30 7.06 11.96
N LYS A 87 -13.98 5.96 12.31
CA LYS A 87 -13.79 5.31 13.58
C LYS A 87 -13.22 3.92 13.43
N LEU A 88 -12.18 3.63 14.20
CA LEU A 88 -11.58 2.31 14.33
C LEU A 88 -11.99 1.65 15.65
N LEU A 89 -12.41 0.40 15.57
CA LEU A 89 -12.62 -0.47 16.72
C LEU A 89 -11.38 -1.33 16.92
N VAL A 90 -10.69 -1.17 18.05
CA VAL A 90 -9.50 -1.96 18.39
C VAL A 90 -9.84 -2.96 19.49
N ILE A 91 -9.77 -4.26 19.17
CA ILE A 91 -10.14 -5.36 20.06
C ILE A 91 -8.90 -6.13 20.49
N PRO A 92 -8.42 -5.97 21.73
CA PRO A 92 -7.37 -6.82 22.28
C PRO A 92 -7.88 -8.25 22.47
N ILE A 93 -7.16 -9.23 21.91
CA ILE A 93 -7.49 -10.66 21.95
C ILE A 93 -6.44 -11.41 22.76
N GLN A 94 -6.86 -12.12 23.78
CA GLN A 94 -5.98 -12.91 24.65
C GLN A 94 -6.45 -14.35 24.78
N THR A 95 -5.52 -15.25 25.11
CA THR A 95 -5.81 -16.67 25.35
C THR A 95 -5.83 -16.99 26.84
N THR A 96 -6.13 -18.24 27.21
CA THR A 96 -6.18 -18.66 28.62
C THR A 96 -4.79 -18.63 29.27
N ASP A 97 -3.73 -18.84 28.51
CA ASP A 97 -2.33 -18.95 28.94
C ASP A 97 -1.43 -17.77 28.54
N CYS A 98 -1.94 -16.79 27.76
CA CYS A 98 -1.24 -15.57 27.41
C CYS A 98 -2.18 -14.36 27.55
N LYS A 99 -1.78 -13.41 28.40
CA LYS A 99 -2.58 -12.25 28.76
C LYS A 99 -1.78 -10.98 28.49
N PHE A 100 -2.51 -9.89 28.24
CA PHE A 100 -1.93 -8.55 28.21
C PHE A 100 -1.36 -8.18 29.57
N ASP A 101 -0.28 -7.42 29.57
CA ASP A 101 0.25 -6.76 30.75
C ASP A 101 -0.65 -5.56 31.14
N SER A 102 -0.48 -5.06 32.35
CA SER A 102 -1.38 -4.04 32.93
C SER A 102 -1.34 -2.69 32.23
N ASP A 103 -0.28 -2.39 31.52
CA ASP A 103 -0.03 -1.15 30.77
C ASP A 103 -0.30 -1.29 29.25
N ASP A 104 -0.57 -2.48 28.75
CA ASP A 104 -0.75 -2.71 27.32
C ASP A 104 -1.97 -1.98 26.74
N SER A 105 -3.06 -1.84 27.50
CA SER A 105 -4.22 -1.08 27.04
C SER A 105 -3.90 0.40 26.86
N GLU A 106 -3.13 1.00 27.76
CA GLU A 106 -2.68 2.39 27.66
C GLU A 106 -1.72 2.57 26.48
N ARG A 107 -0.81 1.60 26.28
CA ARG A 107 0.12 1.58 25.14
C ARG A 107 -0.60 1.45 23.80
N LEU A 108 -1.62 0.61 23.71
CA LEU A 108 -2.46 0.48 22.52
C LEU A 108 -3.25 1.76 22.25
N GLU A 109 -3.85 2.35 23.28
CA GLU A 109 -4.58 3.62 23.14
C GLU A 109 -3.66 4.72 22.59
N ALA A 110 -2.43 4.82 23.15
CA ALA A 110 -1.43 5.76 22.64
C ALA A 110 -1.05 5.47 21.18
N ALA A 111 -0.83 4.19 20.81
CA ALA A 111 -0.41 3.83 19.46
C ALA A 111 -1.50 4.06 18.40
N PHE A 112 -2.77 3.89 18.76
CA PHE A 112 -3.86 4.10 17.79
C PHE A 112 -4.40 5.52 17.79
N PHE A 113 -4.59 6.13 18.97
CA PHE A 113 -5.37 7.37 19.10
C PHE A 113 -4.65 8.49 19.85
N GLY A 114 -3.44 8.23 20.36
CA GLY A 114 -2.66 9.21 21.08
C GLY A 114 -2.04 10.29 20.20
N GLU A 115 -1.49 11.30 20.85
CA GLU A 115 -0.68 12.32 20.18
C GLU A 115 0.68 11.74 19.77
N ALA A 116 1.31 12.31 18.73
CA ALA A 116 2.65 11.88 18.27
C ALA A 116 3.71 11.86 19.38
N SER A 117 3.55 12.67 20.42
CA SER A 117 4.46 12.72 21.58
C SER A 117 4.31 11.53 22.55
N GLU A 118 3.26 10.74 22.42
CA GLU A 118 2.98 9.57 23.27
C GLU A 118 3.50 8.27 22.64
N THR A 119 4.01 8.33 21.42
CA THR A 119 4.58 7.23 20.65
C THR A 119 6.05 7.49 20.31
N GLY A 120 6.71 6.49 19.74
CA GLY A 120 8.09 6.63 19.28
C GLY A 120 8.26 7.54 18.05
N TRP A 121 7.17 7.74 17.30
CA TRP A 121 7.15 8.59 16.10
C TRP A 121 5.77 9.24 15.91
N GLU A 122 4.76 8.49 15.46
CA GLU A 122 3.38 8.89 15.26
C GLU A 122 2.45 7.82 15.84
N SER A 123 1.19 8.18 16.13
CA SER A 123 0.09 7.23 16.29
C SER A 123 -0.60 6.99 14.95
N VAL A 124 -1.51 6.01 14.87
CA VAL A 124 -2.36 5.85 13.69
C VAL A 124 -3.14 7.13 13.40
N ALA A 125 -3.77 7.71 14.42
CA ALA A 125 -4.57 8.93 14.27
C ALA A 125 -3.71 10.14 13.86
N SER A 126 -2.59 10.40 14.54
CA SER A 126 -1.74 11.56 14.24
C SER A 126 -1.07 11.47 12.88
N PHE A 127 -0.63 10.26 12.47
CA PHE A 127 -0.06 10.05 11.14
C PHE A 127 -1.05 10.37 10.03
N TYR A 128 -2.26 9.82 10.11
CA TYR A 128 -3.26 10.02 9.07
C TYR A 128 -3.83 11.44 9.05
N GLU A 129 -3.90 12.11 10.20
CA GLU A 129 -4.21 13.54 10.28
C GLU A 129 -3.18 14.38 9.51
N GLU A 130 -1.88 14.16 9.76
CA GLU A 130 -0.81 14.91 9.10
C GLU A 130 -0.65 14.52 7.62
N SER A 131 -0.62 13.22 7.30
CA SER A 131 -0.43 12.71 5.94
C SER A 131 -1.57 13.12 5.00
N SER A 132 -2.80 13.19 5.51
CA SER A 132 -3.98 13.65 4.75
C SER A 132 -4.14 15.17 4.69
N TYR A 133 -3.28 15.92 5.34
CA TYR A 133 -3.41 17.38 5.48
C TYR A 133 -4.70 17.80 6.21
N GLY A 134 -5.09 17.04 7.22
CA GLY A 134 -6.31 17.27 7.99
C GLY A 134 -7.61 16.91 7.27
N GLN A 135 -7.55 16.07 6.24
CA GLN A 135 -8.75 15.62 5.53
C GLN A 135 -9.33 14.32 6.09
N LEU A 136 -8.53 13.55 6.83
CA LEU A 136 -8.94 12.33 7.52
C LEU A 136 -8.68 12.48 9.02
N HIS A 137 -9.73 12.30 9.82
CA HIS A 137 -9.67 12.29 11.27
C HIS A 137 -10.03 10.90 11.77
N ILE A 138 -9.05 10.13 12.21
CA ILE A 138 -9.27 8.81 12.79
C ILE A 138 -9.48 8.96 14.30
N SER A 139 -10.53 8.34 14.81
CA SER A 139 -10.83 8.21 16.23
C SER A 139 -11.33 6.79 16.51
N GLY A 140 -11.52 6.45 17.76
CA GLY A 140 -12.04 5.13 18.13
C GLY A 140 -11.84 4.81 19.59
N GLU A 141 -11.75 3.52 19.88
CA GLU A 141 -11.49 3.04 21.23
C GLU A 141 -10.73 1.70 21.21
N VAL A 142 -9.93 1.47 22.22
CA VAL A 142 -9.36 0.17 22.55
C VAL A 142 -10.26 -0.47 23.59
N THR A 143 -10.95 -1.56 23.22
CA THR A 143 -11.90 -2.22 24.11
C THR A 143 -11.19 -2.98 25.24
N SER A 144 -11.96 -3.40 26.25
CA SER A 144 -11.45 -4.38 27.20
C SER A 144 -11.06 -5.68 26.51
N PRO A 145 -9.98 -6.37 26.95
CA PRO A 145 -9.52 -7.60 26.30
C PRO A 145 -10.55 -8.71 26.27
N VAL A 146 -10.77 -9.28 25.10
CA VAL A 146 -11.58 -10.48 24.91
C VAL A 146 -10.73 -11.72 25.12
N THR A 147 -11.15 -12.60 26.04
CA THR A 147 -10.45 -13.85 26.31
C THR A 147 -11.06 -14.99 25.52
N LEU A 148 -10.29 -15.55 24.59
CA LEU A 148 -10.67 -16.80 23.92
C LEU A 148 -10.52 -17.98 24.91
N ASN A 149 -11.51 -18.86 24.94
CA ASN A 149 -11.49 -20.04 25.83
C ASN A 149 -10.61 -21.16 25.23
N MET A 150 -9.36 -20.84 24.95
CA MET A 150 -8.35 -21.76 24.43
C MET A 150 -6.95 -21.24 24.74
N THR A 151 -5.96 -22.15 24.69
CA THR A 151 -4.55 -21.79 24.80
C THR A 151 -4.00 -21.26 23.49
N THR A 152 -2.86 -20.57 23.55
CA THR A 152 -2.12 -20.08 22.36
C THR A 152 -1.86 -21.21 21.37
N SER A 153 -1.40 -22.38 21.85
CA SER A 153 -1.15 -23.54 20.99
C SER A 153 -2.43 -24.09 20.34
N GLN A 154 -3.56 -24.05 21.04
CA GLN A 154 -4.85 -24.48 20.48
C GLN A 154 -5.35 -23.50 19.41
N LEU A 155 -5.15 -22.22 19.62
CA LEU A 155 -5.49 -21.17 18.65
C LEU A 155 -4.68 -21.35 17.35
N ALA A 156 -3.36 -21.49 17.47
CA ALA A 156 -2.46 -21.73 16.34
C ALA A 156 -2.83 -23.00 15.55
N ALA A 157 -3.14 -24.10 16.26
CA ALA A 157 -3.56 -25.35 15.63
C ALA A 157 -4.89 -25.23 14.87
N LYS A 158 -5.84 -24.43 15.38
CA LYS A 158 -7.12 -24.18 14.70
C LYS A 158 -6.94 -23.29 13.47
N ALA A 159 -6.13 -22.24 13.56
CA ALA A 159 -5.84 -21.38 12.43
C ALA A 159 -5.16 -22.16 11.29
N LYS A 160 -4.15 -22.98 11.61
CA LYS A 160 -3.50 -23.86 10.63
C LYS A 160 -4.48 -24.84 9.97
N LYS A 161 -5.36 -25.48 10.75
CA LYS A 161 -6.37 -26.38 10.21
C LYS A 161 -7.36 -25.66 9.30
N ALA A 162 -7.72 -24.44 9.64
CA ALA A 162 -8.60 -23.61 8.83
C ALA A 162 -7.98 -23.30 7.46
N THR A 163 -6.69 -22.97 7.43
CA THR A 163 -5.93 -22.75 6.20
C THR A 163 -5.92 -24.00 5.32
N ASP A 164 -5.61 -25.16 5.91
CA ASP A 164 -5.58 -26.45 5.19
C ASP A 164 -6.96 -26.82 4.60
N SER A 165 -8.06 -26.31 5.17
CA SER A 165 -9.44 -26.55 4.73
C SER A 165 -10.08 -25.41 3.95
N ASN A 166 -9.32 -24.39 3.57
CA ASN A 166 -9.83 -23.18 2.89
C ASN A 166 -10.95 -22.48 3.70
N THR A 167 -10.86 -22.51 5.02
CA THR A 167 -11.77 -21.79 5.92
C THR A 167 -11.01 -20.70 6.65
N ASN A 168 -11.54 -19.48 6.65
CA ASN A 168 -10.93 -18.39 7.38
C ASN A 168 -11.33 -18.46 8.86
N TYR A 169 -10.42 -18.89 9.72
CA TYR A 169 -10.69 -18.99 11.16
C TYR A 169 -10.68 -17.63 11.85
N THR A 170 -10.00 -16.64 11.26
CA THR A 170 -9.95 -15.28 11.81
C THR A 170 -11.31 -14.58 11.72
N ASP A 171 -12.12 -14.87 10.69
CA ASP A 171 -13.52 -14.41 10.63
C ASP A 171 -14.32 -14.89 11.84
N THR A 172 -14.12 -16.15 12.27
CA THR A 172 -14.78 -16.72 13.45
C THR A 172 -14.32 -16.06 14.75
N ILE A 173 -13.04 -15.69 14.85
CA ILE A 173 -12.52 -14.99 16.03
C ILE A 173 -13.13 -13.59 16.10
N LEU A 174 -13.14 -12.86 14.97
CA LEU A 174 -13.73 -11.54 14.87
C LEU A 174 -15.21 -11.55 15.29
N GLU A 175 -16.00 -12.45 14.71
CA GLU A 175 -17.42 -12.63 15.05
C GLU A 175 -17.61 -12.88 16.54
N SER A 176 -16.87 -13.86 17.10
CA SER A 176 -16.96 -14.21 18.52
C SER A 176 -16.52 -13.07 19.45
N ALA A 177 -15.52 -12.28 19.05
CA ALA A 177 -15.07 -11.12 19.82
C ALA A 177 -16.14 -10.02 19.85
N LEU A 178 -16.74 -9.72 18.70
CA LEU A 178 -17.82 -8.74 18.60
C LEU A 178 -19.06 -9.18 19.38
N GLU A 179 -19.44 -10.47 19.33
CA GLU A 179 -20.54 -11.03 20.14
C GLU A 179 -20.29 -10.84 21.64
N VAL A 180 -19.09 -11.18 22.12
CA VAL A 180 -18.71 -11.00 23.53
C VAL A 180 -18.80 -9.55 23.95
N LEU A 181 -18.33 -8.62 23.14
CA LEU A 181 -18.34 -7.18 23.44
C LEU A 181 -19.77 -6.61 23.45
N THR A 182 -20.59 -6.94 22.45
CA THR A 182 -21.97 -6.47 22.38
C THR A 182 -22.86 -7.05 23.48
N GLU A 183 -22.57 -8.26 23.96
CA GLU A 183 -23.32 -8.89 25.07
C GLU A 183 -22.90 -8.40 26.47
N LYS A 184 -21.61 -8.05 26.65
CA LYS A 184 -21.03 -7.75 27.96
C LYS A 184 -20.74 -6.27 28.20
N THR A 185 -20.71 -5.49 27.17
CA THR A 185 -20.47 -4.05 27.20
C THR A 185 -21.56 -3.35 26.42
N ASP A 186 -21.71 -2.05 26.63
CA ASP A 186 -22.67 -1.25 25.86
C ASP A 186 -22.07 -0.79 24.51
N LEU A 187 -21.25 -1.64 23.85
CA LEU A 187 -20.62 -1.34 22.57
C LEU A 187 -21.67 -1.09 21.49
N ASP A 188 -21.70 0.10 20.97
CA ASP A 188 -22.60 0.51 19.89
C ASP A 188 -21.88 0.41 18.53
N LEU A 189 -22.11 -0.69 17.83
CA LEU A 189 -21.52 -0.94 16.51
C LEU A 189 -21.96 0.05 15.43
N SER A 190 -23.05 0.81 15.64
CA SER A 190 -23.48 1.84 14.68
C SER A 190 -22.48 2.97 14.51
N GLN A 191 -21.57 3.16 15.46
CA GLN A 191 -20.55 4.19 15.41
C GLN A 191 -19.42 3.86 14.42
N TYR A 192 -19.29 2.59 14.01
CA TYR A 192 -18.28 2.06 13.12
C TYR A 192 -18.84 1.72 11.73
N ASP A 193 -20.00 2.24 11.40
CA ASP A 193 -20.70 2.15 10.11
C ASP A 193 -20.98 3.58 9.64
N THR A 194 -19.98 4.19 9.01
CA THR A 194 -19.99 5.62 8.66
C THR A 194 -21.02 5.95 7.58
N ASN A 195 -21.27 5.04 6.66
CA ASN A 195 -22.18 5.22 5.53
C ASN A 195 -23.60 4.67 5.79
N ASN A 196 -23.85 4.05 6.95
CA ASN A 196 -25.11 3.45 7.38
C ASN A 196 -25.61 2.31 6.47
N ASP A 197 -24.71 1.48 5.94
CA ASP A 197 -25.03 0.32 5.12
C ASP A 197 -25.11 -1.02 5.90
N LYS A 198 -24.95 -0.96 7.22
CA LYS A 198 -24.94 -2.10 8.15
C LYS A 198 -23.71 -2.98 8.03
N ILE A 199 -22.62 -2.42 7.49
CA ILE A 199 -21.31 -3.04 7.45
C ILE A 199 -20.36 -2.23 8.34
N ILE A 200 -19.60 -2.91 9.19
CA ILE A 200 -18.57 -2.25 10.01
C ILE A 200 -17.40 -1.90 9.09
N ASP A 201 -17.01 -0.62 9.05
CA ASP A 201 -15.98 -0.10 8.14
C ASP A 201 -14.62 -0.77 8.34
N ALA A 202 -14.15 -0.84 9.59
CA ALA A 202 -12.88 -1.51 9.90
C ALA A 202 -12.77 -1.91 11.38
N VAL A 203 -12.10 -3.05 11.63
CA VAL A 203 -11.80 -3.57 12.98
C VAL A 203 -10.35 -4.00 13.07
N TRP A 204 -9.68 -3.65 14.15
CA TRP A 204 -8.39 -4.18 14.53
C TRP A 204 -8.51 -5.26 15.59
N MET A 205 -7.82 -6.38 15.43
CA MET A 205 -7.62 -7.39 16.47
C MET A 205 -6.14 -7.42 16.88
N ILE A 206 -5.86 -7.12 18.14
CA ILE A 206 -4.50 -7.15 18.66
C ILE A 206 -4.33 -8.37 19.56
N TYR A 207 -3.44 -9.26 19.20
CA TYR A 207 -3.20 -10.50 19.93
C TYR A 207 -2.14 -10.32 21.03
N ALA A 208 -2.43 -10.80 22.25
CA ALA A 208 -1.47 -10.85 23.35
C ALA A 208 -0.28 -11.81 23.09
N PRO A 209 -0.45 -12.98 22.44
CA PRO A 209 0.69 -13.83 22.06
C PRO A 209 1.66 -13.12 21.12
N ALA A 210 2.96 -13.33 21.39
CA ALA A 210 4.04 -12.87 20.53
C ALA A 210 3.93 -13.47 19.12
N TYR A 211 4.31 -12.71 18.10
CA TYR A 211 4.46 -13.28 16.76
C TYR A 211 5.67 -14.22 16.76
N ASP A 212 5.51 -15.36 16.09
CA ASP A 212 6.57 -16.34 15.88
C ASP A 212 6.91 -16.38 14.39
N THR A 213 8.19 -16.31 14.04
CA THR A 213 8.68 -16.45 12.66
C THR A 213 8.34 -17.81 12.02
N ASN A 214 7.86 -18.78 12.81
CA ASN A 214 7.36 -20.08 12.35
C ASN A 214 5.85 -20.16 12.25
N SER A 215 5.14 -19.08 12.60
CA SER A 215 3.67 -19.01 12.60
C SER A 215 3.22 -17.62 12.19
N ASP A 216 2.64 -17.51 11.02
CA ASP A 216 2.15 -16.25 10.48
C ASP A 216 0.88 -15.73 11.18
N LEU A 217 0.31 -16.53 12.11
CA LEU A 217 -0.96 -16.22 12.76
C LEU A 217 -0.99 -14.87 13.49
N TYR A 218 0.15 -14.46 14.06
CA TYR A 218 0.25 -13.22 14.84
C TYR A 218 1.05 -12.12 14.13
N TRP A 219 1.48 -12.39 12.90
CA TRP A 219 2.06 -11.37 12.04
C TRP A 219 0.98 -10.38 11.64
N ALA A 220 1.36 -9.13 11.39
CA ALA A 220 0.42 -8.10 10.96
C ALA A 220 -0.15 -8.42 9.58
N TYR A 221 -1.46 -8.21 9.44
CA TYR A 221 -2.16 -8.54 8.20
C TYR A 221 -3.52 -7.85 8.14
N THR A 222 -3.89 -7.36 6.96
CA THR A 222 -5.21 -6.81 6.65
C THR A 222 -5.97 -7.72 5.69
N THR A 223 -7.26 -7.93 5.94
CA THR A 223 -8.13 -8.78 5.10
C THR A 223 -9.58 -8.35 5.17
N TRP A 224 -10.38 -9.00 4.35
CA TRP A 224 -11.83 -8.81 4.31
C TRP A 224 -12.54 -10.13 4.65
N ALA A 225 -13.44 -10.07 5.60
CA ALA A 225 -14.22 -11.23 6.03
C ALA A 225 -15.03 -11.80 4.88
N THR A 226 -14.96 -13.10 4.68
CA THR A 226 -15.68 -13.79 3.59
C THR A 226 -16.89 -14.56 4.08
N LYS A 227 -16.97 -14.82 5.39
CA LYS A 227 -17.99 -15.69 6.00
C LYS A 227 -18.48 -15.21 7.38
N ALA A 228 -18.12 -14.01 7.79
CA ALA A 228 -18.60 -13.50 9.07
C ALA A 228 -20.12 -13.31 9.07
N GLY A 229 -20.74 -13.76 10.15
CA GLY A 229 -22.15 -13.54 10.40
C GLY A 229 -22.44 -12.12 10.88
N GLN A 230 -23.71 -11.78 11.00
CA GLN A 230 -24.13 -10.51 11.60
C GLN A 230 -24.03 -10.56 13.12
N VAL A 231 -23.48 -9.52 13.71
CA VAL A 231 -23.42 -9.30 15.15
C VAL A 231 -24.14 -7.99 15.45
N GLY A 232 -25.16 -8.02 16.33
CA GLY A 232 -25.95 -6.84 16.68
C GLY A 232 -26.64 -6.14 15.47
N GLY A 233 -26.83 -6.86 14.37
CA GLY A 233 -27.42 -6.33 13.14
C GLY A 233 -26.41 -5.69 12.18
N TYR A 234 -25.11 -5.79 12.46
CA TYR A 234 -24.01 -5.31 11.63
C TYR A 234 -23.16 -6.47 11.13
N THR A 235 -22.60 -6.34 9.94
CA THR A 235 -21.70 -7.34 9.34
C THR A 235 -20.27 -6.81 9.39
N PRO A 236 -19.32 -7.46 10.09
CA PRO A 236 -17.92 -7.09 10.00
C PRO A 236 -17.36 -7.45 8.62
N CYS A 237 -16.56 -6.59 8.04
CA CYS A 237 -16.00 -6.79 6.71
C CYS A 237 -14.50 -6.59 6.67
N CYS A 238 -14.01 -5.36 6.65
CA CYS A 238 -12.58 -5.06 6.67
C CYS A 238 -12.03 -5.22 8.09
N TYR A 239 -10.94 -5.97 8.23
CA TYR A 239 -10.27 -6.08 9.53
C TYR A 239 -8.79 -6.40 9.38
N ALA A 240 -8.01 -5.99 10.37
CA ALA A 240 -6.61 -6.34 10.48
C ALA A 240 -6.30 -7.00 11.82
N TRP A 241 -5.17 -7.68 11.90
CA TRP A 241 -4.65 -8.18 13.17
C TRP A 241 -3.14 -8.07 13.24
N ALA A 242 -2.61 -8.02 14.45
CA ALA A 242 -1.20 -8.07 14.74
C ALA A 242 -0.97 -8.56 16.18
N SER A 243 0.25 -9.02 16.49
CA SER A 243 0.70 -9.20 17.86
C SER A 243 0.93 -7.86 18.54
N ILE A 244 0.75 -7.83 19.86
CA ILE A 244 1.14 -6.69 20.71
C ILE A 244 2.65 -6.36 20.62
N ASP A 245 3.49 -7.32 20.25
CA ASP A 245 4.94 -7.14 20.13
C ASP A 245 5.34 -6.09 19.09
N PHE A 246 4.44 -5.75 18.17
CA PHE A 246 4.69 -4.68 17.19
C PHE A 246 4.81 -3.30 17.84
N LEU A 247 4.29 -3.11 19.06
CA LEU A 247 4.52 -1.89 19.84
C LEU A 247 6.00 -1.67 20.21
N ASP A 248 6.82 -2.72 20.13
CA ASP A 248 8.24 -2.68 20.48
C ASP A 248 9.16 -2.82 19.25
N ALA A 249 8.59 -2.94 18.03
CA ALA A 249 9.32 -3.25 16.80
C ALA A 249 10.31 -2.16 16.39
N GLY A 250 9.98 -0.90 16.59
CA GLY A 250 10.84 0.25 16.28
C GLY A 250 12.02 0.44 17.20
N GLY A 251 12.06 -0.27 18.34
CA GLY A 251 13.10 -0.13 19.35
C GLY A 251 13.02 1.19 20.13
N TYR A 252 11.88 1.84 20.13
CA TYR A 252 11.61 3.03 20.91
C TYR A 252 11.36 2.70 22.39
N VAL A 253 11.44 3.70 23.24
CA VAL A 253 11.01 3.61 24.65
C VAL A 253 9.49 3.68 24.76
N LEU A 254 8.88 4.48 23.89
CA LEU A 254 7.44 4.63 23.75
C LEU A 254 6.89 3.62 22.72
N PRO A 255 5.58 3.39 22.71
CA PRO A 255 4.96 2.47 21.75
C PRO A 255 5.28 2.84 20.29
N ASP A 256 5.50 1.85 19.46
CA ASP A 256 5.65 1.98 18.02
C ASP A 256 4.33 1.67 17.32
N ALA A 257 3.85 2.58 16.48
CA ALA A 257 2.63 2.40 15.71
C ALA A 257 2.87 2.12 14.22
N HIS A 258 4.12 2.07 13.75
CA HIS A 258 4.45 1.97 12.32
C HIS A 258 3.69 0.84 11.62
N THR A 259 3.71 -0.37 12.16
CA THR A 259 3.01 -1.52 11.57
C THR A 259 1.49 -1.31 11.53
N TYR A 260 0.93 -0.72 12.58
CA TYR A 260 -0.52 -0.42 12.62
C TYR A 260 -0.90 0.67 11.62
N ILE A 261 -0.04 1.65 11.40
CA ILE A 261 -0.20 2.67 10.35
C ILE A 261 -0.20 2.00 8.97
N HIS A 262 0.78 1.15 8.67
CA HIS A 262 0.90 0.43 7.41
C HIS A 262 -0.36 -0.40 7.10
N GLU A 263 -0.79 -1.25 8.03
CA GLU A 263 -1.97 -2.09 7.83
C GLU A 263 -3.28 -1.27 7.75
N THR A 264 -3.34 -0.12 8.42
CA THR A 264 -4.48 0.80 8.27
C THR A 264 -4.50 1.43 6.86
N GLY A 265 -3.34 1.60 6.21
CA GLY A 265 -3.25 1.96 4.80
C GLY A 265 -3.95 0.94 3.89
N HIS A 266 -3.74 -0.34 4.14
CA HIS A 266 -4.48 -1.41 3.45
C HIS A 266 -5.99 -1.34 3.69
N MET A 267 -6.41 -1.06 4.92
CA MET A 267 -7.84 -0.89 5.22
C MET A 267 -8.48 0.24 4.40
N MET A 268 -7.71 1.21 3.96
CA MET A 268 -8.16 2.29 3.06
C MET A 268 -8.00 1.98 1.58
N GLY A 269 -7.46 0.81 1.22
CA GLY A 269 -7.35 0.32 -0.16
C GLY A 269 -5.99 0.56 -0.82
N LEU A 270 -4.95 0.82 -0.07
CA LEU A 270 -3.58 0.85 -0.59
C LEU A 270 -3.02 -0.57 -0.69
N ASP A 271 -2.23 -0.82 -1.74
CA ASP A 271 -1.46 -2.06 -1.92
C ASP A 271 -0.05 -1.90 -1.34
N ASP A 272 0.64 -3.03 -1.10
CA ASP A 272 2.08 -3.02 -0.87
C ASP A 272 2.85 -2.58 -2.12
N TYR A 273 3.85 -1.72 -1.93
CA TYR A 273 4.68 -1.23 -3.04
C TYR A 273 6.02 -1.95 -3.16
N TYR A 274 6.29 -2.92 -2.28
CA TYR A 274 7.46 -3.80 -2.37
C TYR A 274 7.14 -5.11 -3.07
N SER A 275 8.17 -5.79 -3.55
CA SER A 275 8.04 -7.11 -4.17
C SER A 275 8.07 -8.20 -3.10
N TYR A 276 7.19 -9.20 -3.22
CA TYR A 276 7.20 -10.40 -2.35
C TYR A 276 8.25 -11.44 -2.79
N ASP A 277 8.86 -11.27 -3.95
CA ASP A 277 9.90 -12.16 -4.41
C ASP A 277 11.27 -11.77 -3.86
N TYR A 278 11.64 -12.42 -2.77
CA TYR A 278 12.96 -12.31 -2.17
C TYR A 278 13.93 -13.41 -2.63
N SER A 279 13.53 -14.25 -3.58
CA SER A 279 14.39 -15.32 -4.04
C SER A 279 15.51 -14.76 -4.93
N ALA A 280 16.68 -14.56 -4.35
CA ALA A 280 17.89 -14.20 -5.09
C ALA A 280 18.35 -15.30 -6.08
N SER A 281 17.59 -16.39 -6.23
CA SER A 281 17.96 -17.52 -7.09
C SER A 281 17.97 -17.18 -8.57
N ASP A 282 17.21 -16.17 -8.98
CA ASP A 282 17.15 -15.64 -10.34
C ASP A 282 17.87 -14.28 -10.51
N GLY A 283 18.45 -13.75 -9.44
CA GLY A 283 19.15 -12.46 -9.44
C GLY A 283 18.26 -11.23 -9.43
N CYS A 284 16.96 -11.39 -9.20
CA CYS A 284 15.97 -10.32 -9.24
C CYS A 284 15.42 -10.00 -7.85
N TYR A 285 16.18 -9.32 -7.05
CA TYR A 285 15.68 -8.66 -5.87
C TYR A 285 15.22 -7.25 -6.26
N ASP A 286 13.96 -7.12 -6.56
CA ASP A 286 13.37 -5.89 -7.05
C ASP A 286 12.77 -5.04 -5.92
N THR A 287 13.08 -3.75 -5.93
CA THR A 287 12.49 -2.75 -5.04
C THR A 287 11.88 -1.64 -5.91
N PRO A 288 10.66 -1.83 -6.40
CA PRO A 288 10.09 -0.97 -7.46
C PRO A 288 10.13 0.52 -7.15
N ILE A 289 9.84 0.93 -5.92
CA ILE A 289 9.93 2.33 -5.48
C ILE A 289 11.14 2.60 -4.58
N GLY A 290 11.97 1.60 -4.35
CA GLY A 290 13.27 1.77 -3.69
C GLY A 290 13.24 1.79 -2.17
N GLY A 291 12.21 1.29 -1.53
CA GLY A 291 12.08 1.24 -0.08
C GLY A 291 11.60 2.56 0.54
N VAL A 292 10.90 3.37 -0.23
CA VAL A 292 10.42 4.70 0.19
C VAL A 292 8.89 4.77 0.07
N ASP A 293 8.17 5.01 1.02
CA ASP A 293 6.73 5.09 1.21
C ASP A 293 6.29 4.24 2.41
N MET A 294 5.23 4.66 3.09
CA MET A 294 4.64 3.92 4.20
C MET A 294 4.19 2.51 3.78
N MET A 295 3.77 2.33 2.51
CA MET A 295 3.39 1.02 1.96
C MET A 295 4.58 0.24 1.38
N ASP A 296 5.83 0.64 1.65
CA ASP A 296 7.07 -0.07 1.33
C ASP A 296 7.89 -0.26 2.63
N PHE A 297 9.12 0.17 2.67
CA PHE A 297 10.08 -0.15 3.73
C PHE A 297 10.43 1.02 4.66
N ASN A 298 9.85 2.19 4.48
CA ASN A 298 10.19 3.35 5.29
C ASN A 298 9.22 3.59 6.46
N ILE A 299 9.51 4.59 7.25
CA ILE A 299 8.67 5.17 8.29
C ILE A 299 8.44 6.65 7.98
N GLY A 300 8.16 6.94 6.73
CA GLY A 300 7.88 8.27 6.20
C GLY A 300 6.44 8.42 5.75
N ASP A 301 6.20 9.54 5.10
CA ASP A 301 4.89 9.89 4.56
C ASP A 301 4.50 8.96 3.39
N HIS A 302 3.24 8.94 3.05
CA HIS A 302 2.74 8.39 1.79
C HIS A 302 3.22 9.23 0.61
N ASP A 303 3.50 8.58 -0.51
CA ASP A 303 3.82 9.23 -1.77
C ASP A 303 2.59 9.91 -2.42
N SER A 304 2.84 10.65 -3.49
CA SER A 304 1.77 11.38 -4.18
C SER A 304 0.75 10.48 -4.89
N PHE A 305 1.11 9.23 -5.23
CA PHE A 305 0.15 8.27 -5.79
C PHE A 305 -0.85 7.81 -4.74
N SER A 306 -0.36 7.38 -3.56
CA SER A 306 -1.20 7.03 -2.42
C SER A 306 -2.14 8.16 -2.04
N LYS A 307 -1.61 9.39 -1.93
CA LYS A 307 -2.41 10.57 -1.60
C LYS A 307 -3.44 10.91 -2.68
N TYR A 308 -3.13 10.66 -3.95
CA TYR A 308 -4.08 10.84 -5.05
C TYR A 308 -5.18 9.77 -5.02
N LEU A 309 -4.81 8.50 -4.80
CA LEU A 309 -5.75 7.39 -4.70
C LEU A 309 -6.72 7.56 -3.51
N LEU A 310 -6.21 8.04 -2.37
CA LEU A 310 -7.01 8.29 -1.17
C LEU A 310 -7.85 9.57 -1.22
N GLY A 311 -7.70 10.38 -2.28
CA GLY A 311 -8.47 11.61 -2.48
C GLY A 311 -7.91 12.82 -1.72
N TRP A 312 -6.73 12.71 -1.12
CA TRP A 312 -6.14 13.79 -0.31
C TRP A 312 -5.48 14.87 -1.16
N LYS A 313 -4.94 14.50 -2.32
CA LYS A 313 -4.22 15.46 -3.18
C LYS A 313 -4.35 15.10 -4.65
N THR A 314 -5.02 15.94 -5.41
CA THR A 314 -5.07 15.81 -6.87
C THR A 314 -3.84 16.46 -7.51
N PRO A 315 -3.07 15.75 -8.34
CA PRO A 315 -1.91 16.32 -9.02
C PRO A 315 -2.33 17.34 -10.09
N THR A 316 -1.45 18.30 -10.36
CA THR A 316 -1.61 19.20 -11.52
C THR A 316 -1.19 18.47 -12.78
N VAL A 317 -2.10 18.28 -13.72
CA VAL A 317 -1.83 17.64 -15.01
C VAL A 317 -1.07 18.62 -15.91
N LEU A 318 0.10 18.21 -16.36
CA LEU A 318 0.94 19.01 -17.24
C LEU A 318 0.56 18.78 -18.71
N THR A 319 -0.05 19.78 -19.32
CA THR A 319 -0.27 19.81 -20.77
C THR A 319 0.70 20.78 -21.44
N LYS A 320 0.81 20.71 -22.76
CA LYS A 320 1.64 21.62 -23.53
C LYS A 320 1.21 23.08 -23.31
N GLU A 321 -0.08 23.34 -23.35
CA GLU A 321 -0.66 24.67 -23.13
C GLU A 321 -0.37 25.19 -21.73
N TYR A 322 -0.47 24.31 -20.71
CA TYR A 322 -0.15 24.69 -19.35
C TYR A 322 1.32 25.05 -19.18
N LEU A 323 2.23 24.28 -19.78
CA LEU A 323 3.67 24.55 -19.74
C LEU A 323 4.03 25.82 -20.50
N GLU A 324 3.50 26.02 -21.70
CA GLU A 324 3.72 27.25 -22.50
C GLU A 324 3.22 28.51 -21.75
N ALA A 325 2.03 28.44 -21.14
CA ALA A 325 1.48 29.54 -20.34
C ALA A 325 2.36 29.92 -19.14
N ASN A 326 3.20 28.98 -18.66
CA ASN A 326 4.12 29.17 -17.55
C ASN A 326 5.61 29.30 -18.03
N ASN A 327 5.84 29.62 -19.28
CA ASN A 327 7.18 29.71 -19.87
C ASN A 327 8.03 28.44 -19.67
N ASN A 328 7.40 27.29 -19.68
CA ASN A 328 8.00 25.98 -19.44
C ASN A 328 8.81 25.89 -18.13
N THR A 329 8.46 26.71 -17.13
CA THR A 329 9.19 26.78 -15.86
C THR A 329 8.19 26.77 -14.70
N LEU A 330 8.27 25.77 -13.86
CA LEU A 330 7.37 25.59 -12.72
C LEU A 330 8.15 25.46 -11.42
N THR A 331 7.48 25.75 -10.31
CA THR A 331 7.97 25.47 -8.96
C THR A 331 7.17 24.34 -8.36
N LEU A 332 7.87 23.34 -7.80
CA LEU A 332 7.29 22.22 -7.08
C LEU A 332 7.69 22.33 -5.62
N SER A 333 6.70 22.43 -4.74
CA SER A 333 6.87 22.58 -3.30
C SER A 333 6.84 21.24 -2.59
N SER A 334 7.39 21.21 -1.37
CA SER A 334 7.48 20.02 -0.54
C SER A 334 6.13 19.32 -0.36
N MET A 335 6.05 18.04 -0.73
CA MET A 335 4.82 17.26 -0.64
C MET A 335 4.38 17.09 0.82
N VAL A 336 5.28 16.77 1.73
CA VAL A 336 4.98 16.64 3.16
C VAL A 336 4.50 17.94 3.81
N ALA A 337 4.79 19.10 3.22
CA ALA A 337 4.29 20.39 3.65
C ALA A 337 3.05 20.86 2.85
N ASN A 338 2.23 19.93 2.39
CA ASN A 338 1.04 20.18 1.57
C ASN A 338 1.35 20.86 0.22
N GLY A 339 2.51 20.56 -0.36
CA GLY A 339 2.86 20.98 -1.72
C GLY A 339 1.94 20.37 -2.77
N THR A 340 2.20 20.68 -4.03
CA THR A 340 1.52 20.03 -5.14
C THR A 340 2.38 18.94 -5.74
N SER A 341 1.76 18.00 -6.45
CA SER A 341 2.45 17.07 -7.35
C SER A 341 2.13 17.40 -8.81
N PHE A 342 2.98 16.99 -9.73
CA PHE A 342 2.76 17.16 -11.17
C PHE A 342 2.59 15.79 -11.82
N LEU A 343 1.63 15.70 -12.72
CA LEU A 343 1.34 14.51 -13.51
C LEU A 343 1.63 14.78 -14.99
N ILE A 344 2.49 13.95 -15.59
CA ILE A 344 2.75 13.95 -17.03
C ILE A 344 1.93 12.82 -17.63
N PRO A 345 0.86 13.12 -18.38
CA PRO A 345 -0.03 12.09 -18.94
C PRO A 345 0.62 11.43 -20.16
N THR A 346 0.06 10.30 -20.56
CA THR A 346 0.31 9.71 -21.87
C THR A 346 -0.30 10.57 -22.99
N TYR A 347 0.23 10.45 -24.19
CA TYR A 347 -0.28 11.12 -25.38
C TYR A 347 -0.49 10.11 -26.50
N LYS A 348 -1.61 10.23 -27.19
CA LYS A 348 -1.92 9.43 -28.36
C LYS A 348 -2.29 10.34 -29.52
N ASP A 349 -1.65 10.15 -30.68
CA ASP A 349 -1.87 10.96 -31.89
C ASP A 349 -1.73 12.48 -31.66
N GLY A 350 -0.93 12.87 -30.66
CA GLY A 350 -0.69 14.27 -30.26
C GLY A 350 -1.67 14.84 -29.24
N GLU A 351 -2.70 14.08 -28.88
CA GLU A 351 -3.71 14.50 -27.89
C GLU A 351 -3.45 13.84 -26.53
N LYS A 352 -3.81 14.54 -25.44
CA LYS A 352 -3.75 14.01 -24.08
C LYS A 352 -4.59 12.72 -24.00
N ASN A 353 -3.97 11.62 -23.60
CA ASN A 353 -4.64 10.34 -23.34
C ASN A 353 -4.56 10.03 -21.83
N TYR A 354 -5.49 10.60 -21.07
CA TYR A 354 -5.57 10.45 -19.63
C TYR A 354 -7.02 10.63 -19.18
N ASN A 355 -7.50 9.77 -18.30
CA ASN A 355 -8.89 9.71 -17.88
C ASN A 355 -9.26 10.64 -16.71
N ASP A 356 -8.31 11.50 -16.28
CA ASP A 356 -8.45 12.43 -15.16
C ASP A 356 -8.76 11.75 -13.80
N THR A 357 -8.34 10.48 -13.65
CA THR A 357 -8.45 9.70 -12.39
C THR A 357 -7.11 9.08 -12.02
N PRO A 358 -6.92 8.57 -10.78
CA PRO A 358 -5.69 7.84 -10.45
C PRO A 358 -5.53 6.53 -11.25
N PHE A 359 -6.58 6.00 -11.86
CA PHE A 359 -6.62 4.68 -12.50
C PHE A 359 -6.25 4.74 -13.98
N ASP A 360 -5.02 5.15 -14.26
CA ASP A 360 -4.47 5.28 -15.61
C ASP A 360 -2.96 5.06 -15.60
N GLU A 361 -2.31 5.21 -16.75
CA GLU A 361 -0.86 5.20 -16.89
C GLU A 361 -0.32 6.62 -17.08
N TYR A 362 0.66 7.02 -16.25
CA TYR A 362 1.27 8.35 -16.27
C TYR A 362 2.61 8.40 -15.54
N LEU A 363 3.33 9.52 -15.67
CA LEU A 363 4.43 9.85 -14.76
C LEU A 363 3.93 10.81 -13.68
N LEU A 364 4.37 10.60 -12.45
CA LEU A 364 3.99 11.40 -11.29
C LEU A 364 5.24 11.94 -10.60
N MET A 365 5.24 13.24 -10.32
CA MET A 365 6.35 13.96 -9.71
C MET A 365 5.95 14.57 -8.39
N GLU A 366 6.77 14.34 -7.37
CA GLU A 366 6.64 15.01 -6.07
C GLU A 366 7.98 15.60 -5.63
N TYR A 367 7.93 16.62 -4.79
CA TYR A 367 9.12 17.15 -4.16
C TYR A 367 9.25 16.63 -2.74
N TYR A 368 10.16 15.67 -2.58
CA TYR A 368 10.52 15.13 -1.28
C TYR A 368 11.38 16.11 -0.49
N THR A 369 11.09 16.29 0.79
CA THR A 369 11.96 16.96 1.76
C THR A 369 12.10 16.10 3.03
N PRO A 370 13.29 16.05 3.65
CA PRO A 370 13.55 15.29 4.88
C PRO A 370 13.03 16.04 6.12
N THR A 371 11.74 16.37 6.12
CA THR A 371 11.04 17.16 7.15
C THR A 371 9.66 16.57 7.42
N GLY A 372 8.96 17.00 8.48
CA GLY A 372 7.64 16.46 8.85
C GLY A 372 7.70 14.94 9.01
N LEU A 373 6.72 14.23 8.50
CA LEU A 373 6.66 12.77 8.54
C LEU A 373 7.89 12.08 7.95
N ASN A 374 8.59 12.70 6.98
CA ASN A 374 9.79 12.15 6.36
C ASN A 374 11.07 12.33 7.18
N TYR A 375 11.00 13.08 8.30
CA TYR A 375 12.20 13.39 9.07
C TYR A 375 12.87 12.14 9.64
N GLN A 376 12.09 11.22 10.18
CA GLN A 376 12.58 10.01 10.83
C GLN A 376 13.29 9.09 9.83
N ASP A 377 12.67 8.86 8.67
CA ASP A 377 13.21 8.05 7.57
C ASP A 377 14.54 8.61 7.04
N SER A 378 14.69 9.93 7.03
CA SER A 378 15.91 10.60 6.56
C SER A 378 17.11 10.42 7.49
N LYS A 379 16.92 10.01 8.73
CA LYS A 379 17.98 9.89 9.75
C LYS A 379 18.75 8.58 9.73
N GLY A 380 18.16 7.50 9.24
CA GLY A 380 18.77 6.18 9.15
C GLY A 380 19.04 5.46 10.48
N SER A 381 18.86 6.13 11.59
CA SER A 381 19.03 5.55 12.93
C SER A 381 17.76 5.66 13.77
N GLY A 382 16.69 6.13 13.17
CA GLY A 382 15.47 6.42 13.89
C GLY A 382 14.59 5.20 14.10
N TYR A 383 14.76 4.16 13.30
CA TYR A 383 13.97 2.93 13.40
C TYR A 383 14.87 1.70 13.30
N ALA A 384 14.68 0.73 14.19
CA ALA A 384 15.51 -0.46 14.26
C ALA A 384 15.49 -1.23 12.93
N GLY A 385 16.68 -1.48 12.36
CA GLY A 385 16.84 -2.24 11.12
C GLY A 385 16.55 -1.47 9.82
N ARG A 386 16.18 -0.20 9.87
CA ARG A 386 15.94 0.63 8.68
C ARG A 386 17.18 1.45 8.31
N LEU A 387 17.37 1.65 7.02
CA LEU A 387 18.42 2.50 6.47
C LEU A 387 17.82 3.86 6.12
N ALA A 388 18.63 4.93 6.25
CA ALA A 388 18.24 6.23 5.71
C ALA A 388 18.08 6.13 4.20
N THR A 389 16.93 6.56 3.70
CA THR A 389 16.67 6.62 2.26
C THR A 389 17.03 8.00 1.70
N TYR A 390 16.17 8.97 1.80
CA TYR A 390 16.35 10.30 1.23
C TYR A 390 16.84 11.31 2.27
N THR A 391 18.14 11.44 2.42
CA THR A 391 18.76 12.39 3.39
C THR A 391 18.80 13.84 2.92
N GLN A 392 18.37 14.12 1.69
CA GLN A 392 18.40 15.45 1.05
C GLN A 392 17.17 15.64 0.18
N PRO A 393 16.71 16.89 0.00
CA PRO A 393 15.55 17.18 -0.83
C PRO A 393 15.82 16.96 -2.33
N GLY A 394 14.77 16.63 -3.06
CA GLY A 394 14.78 16.45 -4.50
C GLY A 394 13.44 15.92 -5.02
N ILE A 395 13.31 15.82 -6.34
CA ILE A 395 12.11 15.28 -6.97
C ILE A 395 12.21 13.76 -7.01
N ALA A 396 11.21 13.07 -6.48
CA ALA A 396 10.91 11.69 -6.81
C ALA A 396 10.03 11.69 -8.07
N LEU A 397 10.38 10.88 -9.05
CA LEU A 397 9.63 10.68 -10.28
C LEU A 397 9.19 9.22 -10.34
N TYR A 398 7.89 9.00 -10.40
CA TYR A 398 7.31 7.66 -10.48
C TYR A 398 6.69 7.43 -11.85
N HIS A 399 6.84 6.23 -12.37
CA HIS A 399 5.96 5.68 -13.39
C HIS A 399 4.84 4.93 -12.68
N VAL A 400 3.63 5.36 -12.90
CA VAL A 400 2.41 4.74 -12.36
C VAL A 400 1.66 4.10 -13.51
N ASN A 401 1.26 2.83 -13.35
CA ASN A 401 0.28 2.18 -14.20
C ASN A 401 -0.79 1.52 -13.35
N ALA A 402 -1.77 2.32 -12.99
CA ALA A 402 -2.93 1.93 -12.18
C ALA A 402 -4.15 1.55 -13.06
N THR A 403 -3.91 1.09 -14.27
CA THR A 403 -4.94 0.62 -15.19
C THR A 403 -5.74 -0.52 -14.58
N ILE A 404 -7.07 -0.44 -14.66
CA ILE A 404 -8.00 -1.37 -14.05
C ILE A 404 -8.46 -2.44 -15.04
N GLY A 405 -8.37 -3.70 -14.62
CA GLY A 405 -8.95 -4.85 -15.26
C GLY A 405 -10.22 -5.34 -14.59
N LYS A 406 -11.00 -6.08 -15.31
CA LYS A 406 -12.23 -6.74 -14.86
C LYS A 406 -12.08 -8.24 -14.90
N ILE A 407 -12.36 -8.89 -13.80
CA ILE A 407 -12.33 -10.35 -13.67
C ILE A 407 -13.73 -10.84 -13.37
N SER A 408 -14.25 -11.77 -14.15
CA SER A 408 -15.53 -12.43 -13.86
C SER A 408 -15.34 -13.72 -13.08
N ALA A 409 -16.17 -13.93 -12.05
CA ALA A 409 -16.29 -15.20 -11.37
C ALA A 409 -17.20 -16.14 -12.17
N THR A 410 -16.66 -17.24 -12.65
CA THR A 410 -17.42 -18.33 -13.24
C THR A 410 -17.43 -19.51 -12.30
N GLY A 411 -18.48 -20.35 -12.29
CA GLY A 411 -18.68 -21.41 -11.30
C GLY A 411 -17.54 -22.44 -11.14
N SER A 412 -16.48 -22.32 -11.93
CA SER A 412 -15.28 -23.15 -11.88
C SER A 412 -13.98 -22.35 -11.80
N GLY A 413 -14.03 -21.02 -11.66
CA GLY A 413 -12.84 -20.17 -11.59
C GLY A 413 -13.10 -18.71 -11.95
N LEU A 414 -12.02 -17.94 -11.98
CA LEU A 414 -12.02 -16.55 -12.42
C LEU A 414 -11.62 -16.49 -13.90
N SER A 415 -12.23 -15.62 -14.70
CA SER A 415 -11.86 -15.39 -16.09
C SER A 415 -11.66 -13.90 -16.36
N TRP A 416 -10.61 -13.58 -17.12
CA TRP A 416 -10.34 -12.24 -17.60
C TRP A 416 -11.43 -11.80 -18.57
N ASP A 417 -12.07 -10.66 -18.31
CA ASP A 417 -13.22 -10.16 -19.08
C ASP A 417 -12.92 -8.83 -19.80
N GLY A 418 -11.65 -8.44 -19.82
CA GLY A 418 -11.17 -7.24 -20.50
C GLY A 418 -10.91 -6.06 -19.56
N TYR A 419 -10.67 -4.90 -20.14
CA TYR A 419 -10.47 -3.67 -19.39
C TYR A 419 -11.79 -3.14 -18.81
N ALA A 420 -11.73 -2.52 -17.63
CA ALA A 420 -12.90 -2.01 -16.94
C ALA A 420 -13.62 -0.84 -17.66
N TYR A 421 -12.99 -0.29 -18.69
CA TYR A 421 -13.39 1.00 -19.29
C TYR A 421 -14.56 0.94 -20.26
N ASP A 422 -14.97 -0.24 -20.70
CA ASP A 422 -16.06 -0.38 -21.67
C ASP A 422 -17.46 -0.11 -21.07
N LYS A 423 -17.58 -0.31 -19.78
CA LYS A 423 -18.84 -0.06 -19.05
C LYS A 423 -18.51 0.28 -17.61
N LEU A 424 -19.11 1.34 -17.09
CA LEU A 424 -19.15 1.60 -15.65
C LEU A 424 -19.52 0.32 -14.91
N PRO A 425 -18.91 0.06 -13.74
CA PRO A 425 -19.28 -1.06 -12.91
C PRO A 425 -20.76 -0.94 -12.52
N SER A 426 -21.65 -1.36 -13.42
CA SER A 426 -23.03 -1.51 -13.07
C SER A 426 -23.19 -2.79 -12.29
N TYR A 427 -22.87 -2.70 -11.01
CA TYR A 427 -23.35 -3.56 -9.96
C TYR A 427 -22.74 -4.93 -9.72
N TYR A 428 -22.40 -5.03 -8.51
CA TYR A 428 -22.26 -6.16 -7.65
C TYR A 428 -23.51 -7.04 -7.67
N SER A 429 -23.42 -8.24 -8.15
CA SER A 429 -24.47 -9.24 -7.99
C SER A 429 -23.98 -10.34 -7.05
N THR A 430 -24.87 -10.73 -6.20
CA THR A 430 -24.62 -11.43 -4.96
C THR A 430 -24.34 -12.93 -5.07
N THR A 431 -23.09 -13.35 -4.78
CA THR A 431 -22.80 -14.66 -4.21
C THR A 431 -21.77 -14.47 -3.12
N SER A 432 -21.99 -14.89 -1.92
CA SER A 432 -21.22 -14.66 -0.70
C SER A 432 -20.96 -13.22 -0.25
N TRP A 433 -20.63 -12.27 -1.02
CA TRP A 433 -20.71 -10.81 -0.86
C TRP A 433 -21.32 -10.18 -2.09
N GLY A 434 -21.85 -10.99 -2.94
CA GLY A 434 -22.67 -10.54 -3.98
C GLY A 434 -22.04 -10.14 -5.27
N ARG A 435 -20.79 -10.42 -5.56
CA ARG A 435 -20.15 -9.95 -6.79
C ARG A 435 -20.01 -11.02 -7.85
N THR A 436 -20.42 -10.70 -9.08
CA THR A 436 -20.06 -11.46 -10.29
C THR A 436 -18.77 -11.00 -10.93
N PHE A 437 -18.29 -9.80 -10.58
CA PHE A 437 -17.08 -9.21 -11.14
C PHE A 437 -16.21 -8.62 -10.06
N ILE A 438 -14.91 -8.74 -10.24
CA ILE A 438 -13.89 -8.10 -9.41
C ILE A 438 -13.14 -7.14 -10.31
N TYR A 439 -12.97 -5.91 -9.86
CA TYR A 439 -12.04 -4.96 -10.47
C TYR A 439 -10.71 -5.04 -9.75
N THR A 440 -9.62 -5.03 -10.49
CA THR A 440 -8.28 -5.09 -9.93
C THR A 440 -7.32 -4.29 -10.80
N TYR A 441 -6.23 -3.84 -10.22
CA TYR A 441 -5.13 -3.33 -11.02
C TYR A 441 -4.61 -4.42 -11.97
N LEU A 442 -4.27 -4.04 -13.20
CA LEU A 442 -3.60 -4.93 -14.14
C LEU A 442 -2.22 -5.34 -13.66
N TYR A 443 -1.59 -4.48 -12.90
CA TYR A 443 -0.26 -4.62 -12.40
C TYR A 443 -0.23 -4.40 -10.89
N ASN A 444 0.72 -5.01 -10.22
CA ASN A 444 1.01 -4.72 -8.83
C ASN A 444 2.52 -4.83 -8.56
N ASN A 445 2.96 -4.35 -7.43
CA ASN A 445 4.36 -4.40 -7.05
C ASN A 445 4.74 -5.72 -6.39
N THR A 446 3.77 -6.43 -5.82
CA THR A 446 4.00 -7.63 -5.01
C THR A 446 4.32 -8.86 -5.84
N ALA A 447 3.86 -8.92 -7.11
CA ALA A 447 4.13 -10.06 -7.98
C ALA A 447 5.59 -10.14 -8.40
N SER A 448 6.08 -11.38 -8.51
CA SER A 448 7.42 -11.72 -8.99
C SER A 448 7.57 -11.44 -10.47
N TYR A 449 7.64 -10.18 -10.86
CA TYR A 449 8.03 -9.83 -12.22
C TYR A 449 9.52 -9.64 -12.31
N CYS A 450 10.22 -10.74 -12.15
CA CYS A 450 11.60 -10.74 -12.46
C CYS A 450 11.84 -10.61 -13.93
N TYR A 451 12.75 -9.78 -14.22
CA TYR A 451 13.45 -9.60 -15.45
C TYR A 451 13.84 -10.94 -16.10
N ASP A 452 13.36 -11.18 -17.31
CA ASP A 452 13.87 -12.26 -18.15
C ASP A 452 15.10 -11.79 -18.93
N ALA A 453 16.27 -12.21 -18.45
CA ALA A 453 17.57 -11.87 -19.04
C ALA A 453 17.67 -12.25 -20.53
N SER A 454 16.84 -13.21 -21.00
CA SER A 454 16.86 -13.68 -22.38
C SER A 454 16.24 -12.70 -23.37
N LEU A 455 15.46 -11.72 -22.91
CA LEU A 455 14.72 -10.80 -23.78
C LEU A 455 15.50 -9.53 -24.15
N GLY A 456 16.72 -9.33 -23.64
CA GLY A 456 17.65 -8.30 -24.09
C GLY A 456 17.31 -6.84 -23.78
N ASP A 457 16.07 -6.53 -23.50
CA ASP A 457 15.64 -5.17 -23.16
C ASP A 457 15.23 -5.08 -21.69
N LYS A 458 16.25 -4.86 -20.89
CA LYS A 458 16.20 -4.94 -19.43
C LYS A 458 15.30 -3.89 -18.81
N ASP A 459 15.35 -2.70 -19.33
CA ASP A 459 14.78 -1.53 -18.67
C ASP A 459 13.28 -1.39 -18.95
N LEU A 460 12.83 -1.71 -20.18
CA LEU A 460 11.41 -1.64 -20.54
C LEU A 460 10.54 -2.60 -19.72
N LYS A 461 11.05 -3.82 -19.47
CA LYS A 461 10.28 -4.82 -18.73
C LYS A 461 10.19 -4.53 -17.24
N TYR A 462 11.15 -3.81 -16.70
CA TYR A 462 11.15 -3.40 -15.30
C TYR A 462 10.03 -2.40 -14.98
N TYR A 463 9.82 -1.43 -15.85
CA TYR A 463 8.77 -0.43 -15.66
C TYR A 463 7.39 -0.91 -16.09
N ARG A 464 7.34 -1.89 -16.98
CA ARG A 464 6.10 -2.56 -17.36
C ARG A 464 5.76 -3.66 -16.35
N GLY A 465 4.52 -3.70 -15.94
CA GLY A 465 4.03 -4.72 -15.01
C GLY A 465 4.17 -4.36 -13.53
N ARG A 466 4.47 -3.10 -13.21
CA ARG A 466 4.43 -2.55 -11.86
C ARG A 466 3.33 -1.50 -11.75
N LEU A 467 2.63 -1.50 -10.61
CA LEU A 467 1.64 -0.47 -10.28
C LEU A 467 2.32 0.89 -10.17
N ILE A 468 3.44 0.93 -9.46
CA ILE A 468 4.25 2.12 -9.29
C ILE A 468 5.74 1.76 -9.29
N SER A 469 6.56 2.55 -9.97
CA SER A 469 8.02 2.38 -10.02
C SER A 469 8.74 3.70 -9.95
N LEU A 470 9.78 3.78 -9.13
CA LEU A 470 10.67 4.93 -9.10
C LEU A 470 11.52 4.96 -10.37
N LEU A 471 11.58 6.12 -11.02
CA LEU A 471 12.52 6.44 -12.11
C LEU A 471 13.69 7.27 -11.54
N PRO A 472 14.80 6.63 -11.10
CA PRO A 472 15.87 7.33 -10.42
C PRO A 472 16.60 8.33 -11.32
N ALA A 473 17.01 9.48 -10.78
CA ALA A 473 17.80 10.48 -11.51
C ALA A 473 19.10 9.94 -12.12
N THR A 474 19.56 8.79 -11.66
CA THR A 474 20.73 8.07 -12.20
C THR A 474 20.45 7.33 -13.51
N GLY A 475 19.19 7.16 -13.89
CA GLY A 475 18.79 6.31 -15.02
C GLY A 475 18.99 4.81 -14.77
N GLN A 476 19.31 4.42 -13.53
CA GLN A 476 19.60 3.04 -13.18
C GLN A 476 18.51 2.49 -12.24
N ARG A 477 18.05 1.31 -12.55
CA ARG A 477 17.13 0.53 -11.73
C ARG A 477 17.63 0.41 -10.29
N ILE A 478 16.72 0.51 -9.33
CA ILE A 478 16.99 0.17 -7.93
C ILE A 478 16.81 -1.35 -7.76
N ASN A 479 17.86 -2.00 -7.25
CA ASN A 479 17.83 -3.41 -6.92
C ASN A 479 18.41 -3.58 -5.51
N GLY A 480 17.58 -3.94 -4.56
CA GLY A 480 17.90 -3.99 -3.14
C GLY A 480 19.15 -4.83 -2.80
N VAL A 481 19.39 -5.92 -3.53
CA VAL A 481 20.58 -6.79 -3.31
C VAL A 481 21.83 -6.23 -3.98
N GLN A 482 21.71 -5.70 -5.20
CA GLN A 482 22.86 -5.29 -6.00
C GLN A 482 23.22 -3.82 -5.84
N THR A 483 22.22 -2.95 -5.74
CA THR A 483 22.40 -1.49 -5.73
C THR A 483 21.98 -0.83 -4.41
N GLY A 484 21.37 -1.62 -3.50
CA GLY A 484 20.76 -1.09 -2.28
C GLY A 484 19.41 -0.40 -2.55
N TYR A 485 18.85 0.20 -1.50
CA TYR A 485 17.61 0.96 -1.57
C TYR A 485 17.82 2.34 -2.19
N ALA A 486 16.73 3.03 -2.50
CA ALA A 486 16.78 4.42 -2.96
C ALA A 486 17.49 5.31 -1.93
N ASN A 487 18.14 6.33 -2.43
CA ASN A 487 18.84 7.31 -1.60
C ASN A 487 18.77 8.69 -2.29
N TYR A 488 19.35 9.71 -1.67
CA TYR A 488 19.28 11.07 -2.20
C TYR A 488 19.78 11.25 -3.65
N ARG A 489 20.60 10.31 -4.18
CA ARG A 489 21.05 10.33 -5.58
C ARG A 489 19.99 9.81 -6.54
N SER A 490 19.01 9.10 -6.04
CA SER A 490 17.85 8.66 -6.81
C SER A 490 16.90 9.81 -7.11
N LEU A 491 16.94 10.89 -6.32
CA LEU A 491 16.13 12.09 -6.52
C LEU A 491 16.74 13.01 -7.58
N TYR A 492 15.89 13.64 -8.39
CA TYR A 492 16.31 14.71 -9.29
C TYR A 492 16.55 15.99 -8.49
N ARG A 493 17.76 16.49 -8.61
CA ARG A 493 18.27 17.66 -7.89
C ARG A 493 18.88 18.64 -8.85
N SER A 494 19.28 19.83 -8.38
CA SER A 494 19.86 20.87 -9.22
C SER A 494 20.90 20.33 -10.19
N GLY A 495 20.68 20.52 -11.48
CA GLY A 495 21.50 20.04 -12.58
C GLY A 495 21.15 18.64 -13.12
N SER A 496 20.26 17.88 -12.47
CA SER A 496 19.81 16.61 -13.02
C SER A 496 18.63 16.80 -13.99
N SER A 497 18.46 15.84 -14.91
CA SER A 497 17.42 15.89 -15.94
C SER A 497 16.77 14.54 -16.14
N PHE A 498 15.49 14.55 -16.48
CA PHE A 498 14.76 13.42 -17.06
C PHE A 498 14.58 13.70 -18.55
N ASN A 499 15.13 12.85 -19.39
CA ASN A 499 15.07 12.97 -20.86
C ASN A 499 15.51 11.68 -21.54
N SER A 500 15.42 11.62 -22.86
CA SER A 500 15.79 10.47 -23.69
C SER A 500 17.29 10.08 -23.63
N ASN A 501 18.17 10.94 -23.14
CA ASN A 501 19.58 10.56 -22.93
C ASN A 501 19.75 9.74 -21.63
N VAL A 502 18.98 10.07 -20.60
CA VAL A 502 18.99 9.34 -19.31
C VAL A 502 18.15 8.07 -19.40
N TYR A 503 17.03 8.13 -20.11
CA TYR A 503 16.08 7.04 -20.29
C TYR A 503 15.80 6.75 -21.77
N PRO A 504 16.79 6.25 -22.54
CA PRO A 504 16.66 6.09 -24.00
C PRO A 504 15.61 5.08 -24.40
N THR A 505 15.35 4.08 -23.55
CA THR A 505 14.42 2.98 -23.83
C THR A 505 13.08 3.14 -23.13
N PHE A 506 12.91 4.14 -22.26
CA PHE A 506 11.65 4.32 -21.56
C PHE A 506 10.51 4.59 -22.54
N ALA A 507 9.42 3.90 -22.34
CA ALA A 507 8.15 4.09 -23.02
C ALA A 507 7.03 3.65 -22.09
N PHE A 508 5.88 4.23 -22.24
CA PHE A 508 4.64 3.74 -21.66
C PHE A 508 4.26 2.37 -22.24
N ASP A 509 3.32 1.67 -21.66
CA ASP A 509 2.95 0.32 -22.08
C ASP A 509 2.41 0.24 -23.51
N ASP A 510 1.81 1.33 -24.01
CA ASP A 510 1.39 1.45 -25.41
C ASP A 510 2.54 1.74 -26.39
N GLY A 511 3.76 1.87 -25.88
CA GLY A 511 4.98 2.15 -26.66
C GLY A 511 5.23 3.65 -26.91
N THR A 512 4.35 4.53 -26.50
CA THR A 512 4.56 5.98 -26.63
C THR A 512 5.64 6.48 -25.69
N LYS A 513 6.28 7.60 -26.06
CA LYS A 513 7.28 8.28 -25.23
C LYS A 513 6.62 9.36 -24.39
N PRO A 514 7.19 9.74 -23.24
CA PRO A 514 6.75 10.92 -22.53
C PRO A 514 6.77 12.16 -23.44
N ALA A 515 5.74 12.99 -23.33
CA ALA A 515 5.69 14.24 -24.11
C ALA A 515 6.74 15.26 -23.65
N PHE A 516 7.09 15.21 -22.35
CA PHE A 516 7.97 16.18 -21.71
C PHE A 516 9.08 15.50 -20.95
N GLY A 517 10.29 16.04 -21.09
CA GLY A 517 11.39 15.88 -20.16
C GLY A 517 11.53 17.13 -19.29
N PHE A 518 12.47 17.12 -18.37
CA PHE A 518 12.74 18.28 -17.53
C PHE A 518 14.18 18.35 -17.03
N THR A 519 14.57 19.52 -16.58
CA THR A 519 15.82 19.76 -15.85
C THR A 519 15.50 20.53 -14.57
N VAL A 520 16.07 20.10 -13.47
CA VAL A 520 15.96 20.80 -12.19
C VAL A 520 17.01 21.90 -12.15
N SER A 521 16.56 23.17 -12.13
CA SER A 521 17.45 24.33 -12.14
C SER A 521 17.88 24.75 -10.73
N LYS A 522 17.03 24.53 -9.73
CA LYS A 522 17.30 24.89 -8.33
C LYS A 522 16.57 23.95 -7.38
N THR A 523 17.21 23.62 -6.26
CA THR A 523 16.59 22.94 -5.12
C THR A 523 16.82 23.72 -3.84
N SER A 524 15.84 23.71 -2.94
CA SER A 524 15.90 24.26 -1.58
C SER A 524 15.32 23.25 -0.59
N ASN A 525 15.21 23.62 0.68
CA ASN A 525 14.58 22.76 1.68
C ASN A 525 13.04 22.81 1.64
N SER A 526 12.45 23.65 0.78
CA SER A 526 10.99 23.81 0.70
C SER A 526 10.44 23.61 -0.71
N ASP A 527 11.25 23.83 -1.75
CA ASP A 527 10.81 23.84 -3.14
C ASP A 527 11.95 23.59 -4.13
N CYS A 528 11.57 23.31 -5.37
CA CYS A 528 12.51 23.29 -6.48
C CYS A 528 11.93 24.02 -7.70
N THR A 529 12.82 24.53 -8.56
CA THR A 529 12.46 25.11 -9.85
C THR A 529 12.81 24.14 -10.97
N ILE A 530 11.86 23.87 -11.83
CA ILE A 530 11.93 22.87 -12.90
C ILE A 530 11.73 23.57 -14.23
N LYS A 531 12.59 23.29 -15.19
CA LYS A 531 12.42 23.71 -16.58
C LYS A 531 12.05 22.50 -17.43
N PHE A 532 10.93 22.56 -18.09
CA PHE A 532 10.42 21.50 -18.98
C PHE A 532 10.94 21.71 -20.41
N THR A 533 11.13 20.61 -21.11
CA THR A 533 11.56 20.52 -22.51
C THR A 533 10.84 19.34 -23.15
N ASP A 534 10.94 19.17 -24.45
CA ASP A 534 10.56 17.91 -25.09
C ASP A 534 11.42 16.76 -24.51
N PHE A 535 10.85 15.55 -24.44
CA PHE A 535 11.52 14.37 -23.87
C PHE A 535 12.67 13.86 -24.76
#